data_a21ba32890635cada9db0dc5141e7639
#
_entry.id   a21ba32890635cada9db0dc5141e7639
#
_cell.length_a   1.000
_cell.length_b   1.000
_cell.length_c   1.000
_cell.angle_alpha   90.00
_cell.angle_beta   90.00
_cell.angle_gamma   90.00
#
_symmetry.space_group_name_H-M   'P 1'
#
loop_
_entity.id
_entity.type
_entity.pdbx_description
1 polymer ?
#
loop_
_entity_poly.entity_id
_entity_poly.type
_entity_poly.pdbx_seq_one_letter_code
_entity_poly.pdbx_strand_id
1 'polypeptide(L)'
;HVFNSKGELYLQKRPEWKDIQPGKWDTSVGGHVDLGESVEMALKREVREELGITDFVPETVLHYVFESAREKELVFVHKTVYDGEIHPSDELDGGRFWSPDEIKANIGKGVFTPNFEGEIGKVINL
;
A
#
# COMPACT_ATOMS: atom_id res chain seq x y z
N HIS A 1 -2.03 -1.13 4.41
CA HIS A 1 -3.30 -0.76 3.76
C HIS A 1 -4.07 0.21 4.63
N VAL A 2 -4.44 1.37 4.08
CA VAL A 2 -5.19 2.42 4.80
C VAL A 2 -6.63 2.41 4.28
N PHE A 3 -7.55 2.04 5.16
CA PHE A 3 -8.99 2.06 4.90
C PHE A 3 -9.62 3.30 5.54
N ASN A 4 -10.76 3.74 5.03
CA ASN A 4 -11.62 4.68 5.75
C ASN A 4 -12.75 3.91 6.46
N SER A 5 -13.58 4.62 7.22
CA SER A 5 -14.70 4.00 7.95
C SER A 5 -15.81 3.47 7.05
N LYS A 6 -15.79 3.82 5.77
CA LYS A 6 -16.72 3.29 4.76
C LYS A 6 -16.23 1.97 4.15
N GLY A 7 -15.05 1.47 4.57
CA GLY A 7 -14.46 0.26 4.01
C GLY A 7 -13.77 0.45 2.67
N GLU A 8 -13.54 1.68 2.24
CA GLU A 8 -12.79 1.98 1.03
C GLU A 8 -11.29 1.98 1.34
N LEU A 9 -10.49 1.55 0.37
CA LEU A 9 -9.04 1.43 0.49
C LEU A 9 -8.34 2.53 -0.27
N TYR A 10 -7.42 3.22 0.40
CA TYR A 10 -6.57 4.22 -0.23
C TYR A 10 -5.48 3.55 -1.07
N LEU A 11 -5.38 3.94 -2.34
CA LEU A 11 -4.32 3.50 -3.24
C LEU A 11 -3.55 4.71 -3.74
N GLN A 12 -2.24 4.57 -3.87
CA GLN A 12 -1.38 5.57 -4.46
C GLN A 12 -1.15 5.29 -5.94
N LYS A 13 -1.00 6.34 -6.73
CA LYS A 13 -0.69 6.19 -8.15
C LYS A 13 0.79 6.38 -8.38
N ARG A 14 1.43 5.42 -9.04
CA ARG A 14 2.84 5.53 -9.44
C ARG A 14 2.98 6.55 -10.57
N PRO A 15 4.00 7.43 -10.52
CA PRO A 15 4.23 8.38 -11.61
C PRO A 15 4.49 7.70 -12.95
N GLU A 16 4.11 8.36 -14.03
CA GLU A 16 4.32 7.87 -15.40
C GLU A 16 5.81 7.74 -15.76
N TRP A 17 6.68 8.49 -15.08
CA TRP A 17 8.12 8.46 -15.35
C TRP A 17 8.87 7.31 -14.65
N LYS A 18 8.20 6.51 -13.83
CA LYS A 18 8.84 5.35 -13.18
C LYS A 18 9.18 4.29 -14.23
N ASP A 19 10.37 3.68 -14.09
CA ASP A 19 10.82 2.61 -14.99
C ASP A 19 10.05 1.32 -14.80
N ILE A 20 9.59 1.07 -13.57
CA ILE A 20 8.87 -0.15 -13.20
C ILE A 20 7.42 0.20 -12.92
N GLN A 21 6.49 -0.45 -13.65
CA GLN A 21 5.03 -0.32 -13.49
C GLN A 21 4.56 1.15 -13.49
N PRO A 22 4.94 1.96 -14.52
CA PRO A 22 4.55 3.37 -14.55
C PRO A 22 3.04 3.57 -14.64
N GLY A 23 2.53 4.60 -13.94
CA GLY A 23 1.13 4.98 -13.99
C GLY A 23 0.15 4.02 -13.35
N LYS A 24 0.62 2.93 -12.77
CA LYS A 24 -0.26 1.95 -12.11
C LYS A 24 -0.58 2.35 -10.68
N TRP A 25 -1.73 1.88 -10.20
CA TRP A 25 -2.13 2.06 -8.82
C TRP A 25 -1.52 0.97 -7.94
N ASP A 26 -1.09 1.35 -6.76
CA ASP A 26 -0.37 0.49 -5.83
C ASP A 26 -0.93 0.64 -4.41
N THR A 27 -0.49 -0.25 -3.52
CA THR A 27 -0.88 -0.23 -2.10
C THR A 27 -0.70 1.17 -1.47
N SER A 28 -1.40 1.41 -0.38
CA SER A 28 -1.38 2.71 0.30
C SER A 28 0.04 3.18 0.64
N VAL A 29 0.83 2.30 1.24
CA VAL A 29 2.23 2.56 1.63
C VAL A 29 3.03 1.29 1.44
N GLY A 30 4.20 1.40 0.85
CA GLY A 30 5.19 0.34 0.77
C GLY A 30 6.57 0.89 1.09
N GLY A 31 7.36 0.13 1.84
CA GLY A 31 8.70 0.56 2.19
C GLY A 31 9.50 -0.56 2.83
N HIS A 32 10.73 -0.25 3.21
CA HIS A 32 11.68 -1.19 3.77
C HIS A 32 12.01 -0.85 5.22
N VAL A 33 12.35 -1.88 5.99
CA VAL A 33 12.90 -1.71 7.34
C VAL A 33 14.38 -1.38 7.20
N ASP A 34 14.78 -0.21 7.70
CA ASP A 34 16.18 0.21 7.69
C ASP A 34 16.95 -0.48 8.82
N LEU A 35 18.28 -0.52 8.68
CA LEU A 35 19.16 -1.09 9.70
C LEU A 35 18.92 -0.37 11.03
N GLY A 36 18.68 -1.16 12.07
CA GLY A 36 18.43 -0.62 13.41
C GLY A 36 16.99 -0.25 13.71
N GLU A 37 16.08 -0.34 12.73
CA GLU A 37 14.65 -0.11 12.95
C GLU A 37 13.92 -1.41 13.29
N SER A 38 12.89 -1.31 14.12
CA SER A 38 11.89 -2.37 14.20
C SER A 38 10.89 -2.24 13.05
N VAL A 39 10.09 -3.28 12.81
CA VAL A 39 9.01 -3.23 11.81
C VAL A 39 8.04 -2.11 12.12
N GLU A 40 7.67 -1.93 13.39
CA GLU A 40 6.75 -0.86 13.80
C GLU A 40 7.33 0.53 13.55
N MET A 41 8.61 0.74 13.85
CA MET A 41 9.28 2.03 13.58
C MET A 41 9.31 2.34 12.09
N ALA A 42 9.68 1.36 11.27
CA ALA A 42 9.71 1.51 9.82
C ALA A 42 8.31 1.82 9.27
N LEU A 43 7.29 1.13 9.76
CA LEU A 43 5.91 1.36 9.35
C LEU A 43 5.46 2.80 9.63
N LYS A 44 5.69 3.29 10.84
CA LYS A 44 5.33 4.66 11.22
C LYS A 44 6.08 5.71 10.41
N ARG A 45 7.37 5.47 10.17
CA ARG A 45 8.20 6.36 9.35
C ARG A 45 7.69 6.43 7.91
N GLU A 46 7.47 5.28 7.27
CA GLU A 46 7.02 5.21 5.87
C GLU A 46 5.63 5.83 5.69
N VAL A 47 4.71 5.57 6.59
CA VAL A 47 3.36 6.14 6.52
C VAL A 47 3.40 7.67 6.65
N ARG A 48 4.23 8.19 7.55
CA ARG A 48 4.42 9.63 7.70
C ARG A 48 5.04 10.25 6.45
N GLU A 49 6.09 9.62 5.92
CA GLU A 49 6.79 10.15 4.74
C GLU A 49 5.94 10.11 3.47
N GLU A 50 5.18 9.04 3.26
CA GLU A 50 4.41 8.86 2.04
C GLU A 50 3.03 9.51 2.07
N LEU A 51 2.35 9.50 3.21
CA LEU A 51 0.96 9.97 3.32
C LEU A 51 0.74 11.08 4.35
N GLY A 52 1.75 11.45 5.11
CA GLY A 52 1.62 12.51 6.13
C GLY A 52 0.77 12.10 7.33
N ILE A 53 0.55 10.83 7.56
CA ILE A 53 -0.25 10.34 8.68
C ILE A 53 0.67 10.03 9.86
N THR A 54 0.41 10.64 11.02
CA THR A 54 1.21 10.45 12.23
C THR A 54 0.45 9.77 13.36
N ASP A 55 -0.87 9.84 13.36
CA ASP A 55 -1.72 9.30 14.42
C ASP A 55 -2.62 8.20 13.86
N PHE A 56 -2.18 6.96 13.98
CA PHE A 56 -2.92 5.79 13.54
C PHE A 56 -2.52 4.57 14.36
N VAL A 57 -3.42 3.57 14.40
CA VAL A 57 -3.17 2.31 15.10
C VAL A 57 -3.10 1.19 14.05
N PRO A 58 -1.91 0.66 13.78
CA PRO A 58 -1.78 -0.44 12.81
C PRO A 58 -2.24 -1.77 13.41
N GLU A 59 -2.91 -2.57 12.58
CA GLU A 59 -3.27 -3.95 12.90
C GLU A 59 -2.46 -4.87 12.00
N THR A 60 -1.77 -5.85 12.59
CA THR A 60 -1.03 -6.85 11.82
C THR A 60 -2.02 -7.82 11.16
N VAL A 61 -1.90 -7.98 9.84
CA VAL A 61 -2.76 -8.90 9.08
C VAL A 61 -2.05 -10.23 8.88
N LEU A 62 -0.85 -10.20 8.27
CA LEU A 62 -0.06 -11.40 8.01
C LEU A 62 1.37 -11.00 7.63
N HIS A 63 2.22 -12.00 7.47
CA HIS A 63 3.52 -11.84 6.83
C HIS A 63 3.72 -12.98 5.83
N TYR A 64 4.49 -12.72 4.80
CA TYR A 64 4.79 -13.72 3.79
C TYR A 64 6.15 -13.44 3.14
N VAL A 65 6.69 -14.44 2.44
CA VAL A 65 7.91 -14.29 1.66
C VAL A 65 7.52 -14.01 0.21
N PHE A 66 7.95 -12.86 -0.29
CA PHE A 66 7.88 -12.54 -1.72
C PHE A 66 9.18 -13.01 -2.36
N GLU A 67 9.08 -13.79 -3.42
CA GLU A 67 10.23 -14.31 -4.13
C GLU A 67 10.05 -14.11 -5.63
N SER A 68 11.05 -13.49 -6.25
CA SER A 68 11.13 -13.32 -7.69
C SER A 68 12.48 -13.82 -8.19
N ALA A 69 12.71 -13.78 -9.50
CA ALA A 69 13.99 -14.16 -10.09
C ALA A 69 15.15 -13.28 -9.58
N ARG A 70 14.86 -12.10 -9.05
CA ARG A 70 15.86 -11.11 -8.63
C ARG A 70 15.98 -10.92 -7.13
N GLU A 71 14.92 -11.23 -6.36
CA GLU A 71 14.92 -10.91 -4.93
C GLU A 71 14.06 -11.89 -4.14
N LYS A 72 14.36 -11.95 -2.84
CA LYS A 72 13.58 -12.66 -1.85
C LYS A 72 13.39 -11.72 -0.67
N GLU A 73 12.14 -11.44 -0.31
CA GLU A 73 11.82 -10.44 0.69
C GLU A 73 10.74 -10.95 1.65
N LEU A 74 10.95 -10.69 2.95
CA LEU A 74 9.92 -10.94 3.96
C LEU A 74 9.03 -9.71 4.05
N VAL A 75 7.74 -9.89 3.73
CA VAL A 75 6.77 -8.81 3.70
C VAL A 75 5.86 -8.90 4.90
N PHE A 76 5.74 -7.80 5.65
CA PHE A 76 4.81 -7.64 6.77
C PHE A 76 3.64 -6.78 6.32
N VAL A 77 2.43 -7.32 6.46
CA VAL A 77 1.20 -6.65 6.01
C VAL A 77 0.41 -6.14 7.21
N HIS A 78 0.12 -4.85 7.19
CA HIS A 78 -0.67 -4.17 8.21
C HIS A 78 -1.86 -3.47 7.59
N LYS A 79 -2.89 -3.21 8.39
CA LYS A 79 -4.01 -2.37 7.99
C LYS A 79 -4.37 -1.41 9.10
N THR A 80 -4.97 -0.29 8.74
CA THR A 80 -5.52 0.68 9.69
C THR A 80 -6.77 1.32 9.10
N VAL A 81 -7.60 1.90 9.96
CA VAL A 81 -8.74 2.73 9.55
C VAL A 81 -8.40 4.18 9.88
N TYR A 82 -8.48 5.06 8.89
CA TYR A 82 -8.12 6.46 9.05
C TYR A 82 -9.05 7.34 8.22
N ASP A 83 -9.77 8.23 8.87
CA ASP A 83 -10.72 9.16 8.24
C ASP A 83 -10.20 10.59 8.17
N GLY A 84 -8.96 10.82 8.62
CA GLY A 84 -8.34 12.14 8.58
C GLY A 84 -7.82 12.49 7.18
N GLU A 85 -7.18 13.63 7.10
CA GLU A 85 -6.63 14.14 5.85
C GLU A 85 -5.35 13.39 5.47
N ILE A 86 -5.23 13.02 4.18
CA ILE A 86 -4.08 12.32 3.64
C ILE A 86 -3.32 13.27 2.71
N HIS A 87 -2.01 13.36 2.92
CA HIS A 87 -1.12 14.23 2.15
C HIS A 87 -0.06 13.36 1.44
N PRO A 88 -0.35 12.86 0.21
CA PRO A 88 0.63 12.06 -0.52
C PRO A 88 1.89 12.87 -0.82
N SER A 89 3.05 12.22 -0.76
CA SER A 89 4.32 12.88 -1.03
C SER A 89 4.44 13.26 -2.51
N ASP A 90 5.36 14.19 -2.82
CA ASP A 90 5.62 14.65 -4.18
C ASP A 90 6.21 13.56 -5.09
N GLU A 91 6.69 12.46 -4.51
CA GLU A 91 7.21 11.32 -5.27
C GLU A 91 6.09 10.46 -5.88
N LEU A 92 4.84 10.71 -5.50
CA LEU A 92 3.66 10.00 -5.97
C LEU A 92 2.83 10.89 -6.88
N ASP A 93 2.12 10.28 -7.80
CA ASP A 93 1.15 10.99 -8.65
C ASP A 93 -0.24 10.99 -8.01
N GLY A 94 -0.28 11.33 -6.71
CA GLY A 94 -1.51 11.38 -5.94
C GLY A 94 -2.02 10.02 -5.51
N GLY A 95 -3.27 10.01 -5.09
CA GLY A 95 -3.95 8.81 -4.63
C GLY A 95 -5.43 9.10 -4.41
N ARG A 96 -6.21 8.04 -4.18
CA ARG A 96 -7.61 8.15 -3.81
C ARG A 96 -8.10 6.88 -3.11
N PHE A 97 -9.27 6.97 -2.52
CA PHE A 97 -9.98 5.80 -2.00
C PHE A 97 -10.71 5.06 -3.12
N TRP A 98 -10.65 3.74 -3.05
CA TRP A 98 -11.33 2.82 -3.96
C TRP A 98 -12.26 1.93 -3.14
N SER A 99 -13.48 1.71 -3.63
CA SER A 99 -14.36 0.71 -3.01
C SER A 99 -13.85 -0.71 -3.34
N PRO A 100 -14.19 -1.72 -2.52
CA PRO A 100 -13.86 -3.12 -2.85
C PRO A 100 -14.42 -3.55 -4.21
N ASP A 101 -15.60 -3.09 -4.59
CA ASP A 101 -16.21 -3.39 -5.89
C ASP A 101 -15.42 -2.80 -7.05
N GLU A 102 -14.92 -1.57 -6.92
CA GLU A 102 -14.06 -0.94 -7.91
C GLU A 102 -12.75 -1.70 -8.08
N ILE A 103 -12.14 -2.13 -6.98
CA ILE A 103 -10.92 -2.91 -7.01
C ILE A 103 -11.16 -4.23 -7.74
N LYS A 104 -12.20 -4.95 -7.36
CA LYS A 104 -12.56 -6.23 -7.98
C LYS A 104 -12.80 -6.08 -9.49
N ALA A 105 -13.48 -5.02 -9.90
CA ALA A 105 -13.81 -4.76 -11.31
C ALA A 105 -12.57 -4.48 -12.15
N ASN A 106 -11.45 -4.07 -11.56
CA ASN A 106 -10.24 -3.66 -12.26
C ASN A 106 -9.06 -4.63 -12.11
N ILE A 107 -9.21 -5.70 -11.35
CA ILE A 107 -8.18 -6.74 -11.23
C ILE A 107 -7.97 -7.42 -12.58
N GLY A 108 -6.70 -7.64 -12.94
CA GLY A 108 -6.33 -8.31 -14.18
C GLY A 108 -6.39 -7.44 -15.43
N LYS A 109 -6.63 -6.13 -15.28
CA LYS A 109 -6.77 -5.19 -16.40
C LYS A 109 -5.57 -4.26 -16.60
N GLY A 110 -4.46 -4.51 -15.88
CA GLY A 110 -3.27 -3.67 -15.96
C GLY A 110 -3.38 -2.34 -15.23
N VAL A 111 -4.41 -2.15 -14.40
CA VAL A 111 -4.64 -0.93 -13.61
C VAL A 111 -3.76 -0.90 -12.38
N PHE A 112 -3.57 -2.06 -11.73
CA PHE A 112 -2.82 -2.19 -10.48
C PHE A 112 -1.46 -2.85 -10.71
N THR A 113 -0.54 -2.62 -9.77
CA THR A 113 0.73 -3.35 -9.79
C THR A 113 0.49 -4.85 -9.52
N PRO A 114 1.33 -5.74 -10.08
CA PRO A 114 1.22 -7.17 -9.80
C PRO A 114 1.33 -7.51 -8.31
N ASN A 115 2.17 -6.77 -7.58
CA ASN A 115 2.35 -6.97 -6.14
C ASN A 115 1.06 -6.70 -5.38
N PHE A 116 0.38 -5.61 -5.70
CA PHE A 116 -0.90 -5.29 -5.09
C PHE A 116 -1.96 -6.36 -5.40
N GLU A 117 -2.08 -6.76 -6.66
CA GLU A 117 -3.07 -7.77 -7.07
C GLU A 117 -2.84 -9.12 -6.38
N GLY A 118 -1.58 -9.50 -6.20
CA GLY A 118 -1.24 -10.74 -5.52
C GLY A 118 -1.50 -10.72 -4.01
N GLU A 119 -1.51 -9.54 -3.40
CA GLU A 119 -1.65 -9.39 -1.95
C GLU A 119 -3.09 -9.10 -1.52
N ILE A 120 -3.82 -8.30 -2.30
CA ILE A 120 -5.10 -7.74 -1.81
C ILE A 120 -6.16 -8.78 -1.49
N GLY A 121 -6.17 -9.90 -2.16
CA GLY A 121 -7.09 -11.01 -1.88
C GLY A 121 -6.87 -11.65 -0.51
N LYS A 122 -5.72 -11.41 0.11
CA LYS A 122 -5.40 -11.88 1.47
C LYS A 122 -5.86 -10.89 2.54
N VAL A 123 -6.23 -9.69 2.15
CA VAL A 123 -6.61 -8.59 3.04
C VAL A 123 -8.12 -8.36 3.02
N ILE A 124 -8.74 -8.43 1.86
CA ILE A 124 -10.18 -8.26 1.67
C ILE A 124 -10.75 -9.41 0.84
N ASN A 125 -12.04 -9.65 0.98
CA ASN A 125 -12.75 -10.61 0.13
C ASN A 125 -13.08 -9.96 -1.22
N LEU A 126 -12.62 -10.59 -2.27
CA LEU A 126 -12.88 -10.13 -3.64
C LEU A 126 -13.79 -11.07 -4.41
#